data_1be73b6f6e915a437f87f13094716f99
#
_entry.id   1be73b6f6e915a437f87f13094716f99
#
_cell.length_a   1.000
_cell.length_b   1.000
_cell.length_c   1.000
_cell.angle_alpha   90.00
_cell.angle_beta   90.00
_cell.angle_gamma   90.00
#
_symmetry.space_group_name_H-M   'P 1'
#
loop_
_entity.id
_entity.type
_entity.pdbx_description
1 polymer ?
#
loop_
_entity_poly.entity_id
_entity_poly.type
_entity_poly.pdbx_seq_one_letter_code
_entity_poly.pdbx_strand_id
1 'polypeptide(L)'
;MKVSKKATLMLLLTTIATYTYAQEIEEIVVMGTTMYETESNPSTDVLLLESLIPEATQAGGYGGFSGYTERGTQTIHTSVFRNGVPANDAGSGWYDFGHDYATGNETIKVVNGVNSVLYGSGSLGGTVFINDDLTKDSSTLRVGEQHNFMSHTSNGFNISYFDVSNDSVKTNNDERDDYSNLTVRNQFTVGEFTTNLSATVYDYDYDGCYTASFSSSNDCSQLGSKGTLSIRNDNYTFGYSFNNAKYKTENVQTYSSDAERAYVDTRHTVGNHIFGATVEYEEYADNSQDNISAYALFNFTNTNIGVRVTEDTVVGRLGYATDNFYFSAGTSYRNPTLYEINGDAWTLANFDLDPEEALGYELGYGNLTYFNYHFSEGIDYSYASSQFVNTGEYDTQGVRYNNSMSFDYLDTFIGYELGYTDSDQPRVAKYKAIITSVHQLDNYKLSFTYTGLFDREPGPYDGSDMLDDVSSIDYKIEGSIAPNYLLSATIRDILDRRYEYIPGYNSGGVEFFITLQYRP
;
A
#
# COMPACT_ATOMS: atom_id res chain seq x y z
N MET A 1 -14.93 -25.85 12.57
CA MET A 1 -14.53 -24.45 12.50
C MET A 1 -14.58 -23.85 13.91
N LYS A 2 -13.46 -23.72 14.60
CA LYS A 2 -13.40 -23.00 15.87
C LYS A 2 -12.96 -21.57 15.50
N VAL A 3 -13.93 -20.67 15.34
CA VAL A 3 -13.65 -19.24 15.27
C VAL A 3 -12.91 -18.87 16.57
N SER A 4 -11.75 -18.25 16.45
CA SER A 4 -11.00 -17.79 17.62
C SER A 4 -11.90 -16.94 18.51
N LYS A 5 -11.84 -17.13 19.84
CA LYS A 5 -12.64 -16.35 20.81
C LYS A 5 -12.41 -14.83 20.64
N LYS A 6 -11.26 -14.43 20.10
CA LYS A 6 -10.89 -13.03 19.80
C LYS A 6 -11.72 -12.48 18.62
N ALA A 7 -11.92 -13.25 17.54
CA ALA A 7 -12.76 -12.85 16.42
C ALA A 7 -14.25 -12.72 16.79
N THR A 8 -14.74 -13.56 17.68
CA THR A 8 -16.12 -13.49 18.18
C THR A 8 -16.36 -12.27 19.07
N LEU A 9 -15.36 -11.82 19.82
CA LEU A 9 -15.46 -10.61 20.64
C LEU A 9 -15.48 -9.34 19.75
N MET A 10 -14.74 -9.31 18.66
CA MET A 10 -14.72 -8.19 17.71
C MET A 10 -16.05 -8.06 16.95
N LEU A 11 -16.67 -9.18 16.57
CA LEU A 11 -17.99 -9.17 15.91
C LEU A 11 -19.12 -8.70 16.84
N LEU A 12 -19.02 -8.94 18.15
CA LEU A 12 -20.02 -8.52 19.15
C LEU A 12 -19.95 -7.01 19.47
N LEU A 13 -18.77 -6.38 19.32
CA LEU A 13 -18.61 -4.94 19.56
C LEU A 13 -19.17 -4.07 18.41
N THR A 14 -19.41 -4.63 17.23
CA THR A 14 -19.94 -3.90 16.07
C THR A 14 -21.45 -3.60 16.14
N THR A 15 -22.18 -4.09 17.14
CA THR A 15 -23.64 -3.98 17.20
C THR A 15 -24.17 -2.82 18.07
N ILE A 16 -23.30 -2.01 18.68
CA ILE A 16 -23.71 -0.89 19.55
C ILE A 16 -23.11 0.41 19.00
N ALA A 17 -23.74 1.02 18.02
CA ALA A 17 -23.38 2.38 17.57
C ALA A 17 -24.58 3.31 17.58
N THR A 18 -24.45 4.39 18.34
CA THR A 18 -25.32 5.57 18.27
C THR A 18 -24.55 6.72 17.63
N TYR A 19 -25.19 7.37 16.69
CA TYR A 19 -24.72 8.43 15.80
C TYR A 19 -23.94 9.57 16.45
N THR A 20 -22.77 9.90 15.89
CA THR A 20 -22.16 11.23 15.89
C THR A 20 -21.22 11.37 14.69
N TYR A 21 -21.13 12.57 14.12
CA TYR A 21 -20.28 12.88 12.95
C TYR A 21 -18.80 12.66 13.30
N ALA A 22 -18.07 12.04 12.36
CA ALA A 22 -16.61 11.97 12.44
C ALA A 22 -16.02 13.39 12.32
N GLN A 23 -15.08 13.73 13.17
CA GLN A 23 -14.31 14.97 13.11
C GLN A 23 -13.07 14.70 12.25
N GLU A 24 -12.77 15.57 11.28
CA GLU A 24 -11.52 15.51 10.52
C GLU A 24 -10.35 15.65 11.50
N ILE A 25 -9.43 14.69 11.46
CA ILE A 25 -8.20 14.72 12.28
C ILE A 25 -7.14 15.41 11.44
N GLU A 26 -6.60 16.54 11.93
CA GLU A 26 -5.51 17.25 11.25
C GLU A 26 -4.28 16.36 11.15
N GLU A 27 -3.81 16.11 9.93
CA GLU A 27 -2.57 15.40 9.66
C GLU A 27 -1.35 16.32 9.79
N ILE A 28 -0.19 15.75 10.07
CA ILE A 28 1.07 16.52 10.13
C ILE A 28 1.42 16.99 8.72
N VAL A 29 1.54 18.30 8.53
CA VAL A 29 2.06 18.86 7.27
C VAL A 29 3.58 18.68 7.23
N VAL A 30 4.06 17.90 6.27
CA VAL A 30 5.48 17.65 6.03
C VAL A 30 5.99 18.64 4.99
N MET A 31 6.78 19.63 5.40
CA MET A 31 7.34 20.61 4.47
C MET A 31 8.51 20.03 3.69
N GLY A 32 8.62 20.41 2.41
CA GLY A 32 9.75 20.03 1.58
C GLY A 32 9.73 18.59 1.09
N THR A 33 8.57 17.96 1.03
CA THR A 33 8.38 16.60 0.52
C THR A 33 7.26 16.58 -0.51
N THR A 34 7.40 15.76 -1.54
CA THR A 34 6.34 15.52 -2.50
C THR A 34 5.23 14.70 -1.83
N MET A 35 4.01 15.19 -1.93
CA MET A 35 2.83 14.50 -1.43
C MET A 35 1.84 14.32 -2.57
N TYR A 36 1.14 13.19 -2.52
CA TYR A 36 0.02 12.87 -3.39
C TYR A 36 -1.17 12.49 -2.53
N GLU A 37 -2.33 13.04 -2.81
CA GLU A 37 -3.57 12.74 -2.12
C GLU A 37 -4.68 12.51 -3.15
N THR A 38 -5.43 11.44 -2.99
CA THR A 38 -6.60 11.13 -3.81
C THR A 38 -7.72 10.55 -2.97
N GLU A 39 -8.95 10.91 -3.34
CA GLU A 39 -10.13 10.23 -2.81
C GLU A 39 -10.42 9.00 -3.67
N SER A 40 -10.63 7.86 -3.03
CA SER A 40 -11.13 6.69 -3.72
C SER A 40 -12.57 6.96 -4.15
N ASN A 41 -12.87 6.56 -5.35
CA ASN A 41 -14.21 6.73 -5.91
C ASN A 41 -14.61 5.44 -6.62
N PRO A 42 -15.64 4.71 -6.19
CA PRO A 42 -16.04 3.47 -6.85
C PRO A 42 -16.48 3.68 -8.30
N SER A 43 -16.78 4.91 -8.70
CA SER A 43 -17.03 5.27 -10.10
C SER A 43 -15.72 5.43 -10.87
N THR A 44 -14.60 5.66 -10.21
CA THR A 44 -13.28 5.51 -10.81
C THR A 44 -12.94 4.03 -10.72
N ASP A 45 -12.49 3.39 -11.70
CA ASP A 45 -12.29 1.99 -11.98
C ASP A 45 -11.41 1.20 -11.02
N VAL A 46 -11.17 1.74 -9.86
CA VAL A 46 -10.24 1.21 -8.93
C VAL A 46 -10.92 0.21 -8.02
N LEU A 47 -10.64 -1.05 -8.28
CA LEU A 47 -10.99 -2.13 -7.38
C LEU A 47 -9.98 -2.26 -6.27
N LEU A 48 -8.73 -2.33 -6.67
CA LEU A 48 -7.61 -2.53 -5.78
C LEU A 48 -7.03 -1.18 -5.41
N LEU A 49 -6.61 -1.04 -4.18
CA LEU A 49 -5.93 0.18 -3.69
C LEU A 49 -4.68 0.51 -4.51
N GLU A 50 -4.02 -0.50 -5.09
CA GLU A 50 -2.86 -0.33 -5.95
C GLU A 50 -3.06 0.65 -7.10
N SER A 51 -4.25 0.62 -7.72
CA SER A 51 -4.54 1.50 -8.87
C SER A 51 -4.68 2.97 -8.48
N LEU A 52 -4.85 3.27 -7.20
CA LEU A 52 -4.84 4.63 -6.65
C LEU A 52 -3.42 5.11 -6.31
N ILE A 53 -2.45 4.18 -6.31
CA ILE A 53 -1.07 4.45 -5.92
C ILE A 53 -0.21 4.40 -7.19
N PRO A 54 0.37 5.53 -7.64
CA PRO A 54 1.00 5.64 -8.96
C PRO A 54 2.18 4.69 -9.22
N GLU A 55 2.80 4.16 -8.18
CA GLU A 55 4.01 3.33 -8.28
C GLU A 55 3.83 1.93 -7.68
N ALA A 56 2.59 1.49 -7.50
CA ALA A 56 2.34 0.10 -7.13
C ALA A 56 2.75 -0.84 -8.28
N THR A 57 3.41 -1.93 -7.94
CA THR A 57 3.85 -2.96 -8.88
C THR A 57 3.11 -4.25 -8.61
N GLN A 58 2.51 -4.81 -9.63
CA GLN A 58 1.78 -6.07 -9.59
C GLN A 58 2.68 -7.27 -9.89
N ALA A 59 2.48 -8.34 -9.14
CA ALA A 59 3.01 -9.65 -9.47
C ALA A 59 1.85 -10.59 -9.78
N GLY A 60 1.66 -10.98 -11.05
CA GLY A 60 0.68 -11.97 -11.43
C GLY A 60 -0.72 -11.45 -11.79
N GLY A 61 -0.89 -10.17 -12.12
CA GLY A 61 -2.19 -9.62 -12.50
C GLY A 61 -3.17 -9.44 -11.33
N TYR A 62 -4.47 -9.44 -11.59
CA TYR A 62 -5.48 -9.29 -10.54
C TYR A 62 -5.45 -10.45 -9.55
N GLY A 63 -5.53 -10.13 -8.25
CA GLY A 63 -5.48 -11.09 -7.16
C GLY A 63 -4.08 -11.58 -6.82
N GLY A 64 -3.05 -11.15 -7.56
CA GLY A 64 -1.66 -11.35 -7.22
C GLY A 64 -1.15 -10.34 -6.19
N PHE A 65 0.05 -10.59 -5.66
CA PHE A 65 0.73 -9.65 -4.76
C PHE A 65 1.01 -8.32 -5.44
N SER A 66 0.72 -7.22 -4.78
CA SER A 66 1.06 -5.87 -5.25
C SER A 66 1.75 -5.06 -4.17
N GLY A 67 2.98 -4.63 -4.45
CA GLY A 67 3.80 -3.81 -3.58
C GLY A 67 3.97 -2.39 -4.10
N TYR A 68 4.40 -1.49 -3.23
CA TYR A 68 4.74 -0.12 -3.58
C TYR A 68 6.26 0.07 -3.59
N THR A 69 6.81 0.51 -4.71
CA THR A 69 8.25 0.62 -4.94
C THR A 69 8.64 1.98 -5.50
N GLU A 70 8.23 3.05 -4.84
CA GLU A 70 8.48 4.40 -5.32
C GLU A 70 9.98 4.71 -5.42
N ARG A 71 10.36 5.40 -6.50
CA ARG A 71 11.70 5.98 -6.69
C ARG A 71 12.84 4.98 -6.56
N GLY A 72 12.57 3.74 -6.94
CA GLY A 72 13.58 2.68 -6.91
C GLY A 72 13.88 2.13 -5.52
N THR A 73 12.98 2.30 -4.56
CA THR A 73 13.06 1.64 -3.26
C THR A 73 12.40 0.26 -3.30
N GLN A 74 12.58 -0.54 -2.26
CA GLN A 74 11.92 -1.83 -2.11
C GLN A 74 10.54 -1.67 -1.46
N THR A 75 9.63 -2.64 -1.67
CA THR A 75 8.29 -2.66 -1.06
C THR A 75 8.33 -2.55 0.47
N ILE A 76 9.29 -3.19 1.12
CA ILE A 76 9.46 -3.18 2.58
C ILE A 76 9.91 -1.81 3.12
N HIS A 77 10.38 -0.90 2.24
CA HIS A 77 10.78 0.46 2.61
C HIS A 77 9.61 1.46 2.66
N THR A 78 8.39 0.96 2.49
CA THR A 78 7.17 1.78 2.57
C THR A 78 6.33 1.40 3.77
N SER A 79 6.16 2.33 4.70
CA SER A 79 5.19 2.18 5.79
C SER A 79 3.79 2.49 5.29
N VAL A 80 2.84 1.64 5.65
CA VAL A 80 1.42 1.85 5.35
C VAL A 80 0.65 2.02 6.65
N PHE A 81 -0.13 3.09 6.74
CA PHE A 81 -1.02 3.36 7.87
C PHE A 81 -2.47 3.31 7.40
N ARG A 82 -3.28 2.50 8.06
CA ARG A 82 -4.74 2.52 7.84
C ARG A 82 -5.45 3.08 9.07
N ASN A 83 -6.20 4.16 8.88
CA ASN A 83 -6.86 4.88 9.97
C ASN A 83 -5.90 5.26 11.11
N GLY A 84 -4.66 5.64 10.76
CA GLY A 84 -3.62 6.08 11.69
C GLY A 84 -2.84 4.95 12.41
N VAL A 85 -3.09 3.69 12.09
CA VAL A 85 -2.41 2.53 12.69
C VAL A 85 -1.55 1.83 11.63
N PRO A 86 -0.32 1.38 11.96
CA PRO A 86 0.51 0.60 11.03
C PRO A 86 -0.24 -0.63 10.51
N ALA A 87 -0.21 -0.81 9.19
CA ALA A 87 -0.95 -1.85 8.49
C ALA A 87 -0.08 -2.87 7.75
N ASN A 88 1.24 -2.64 7.68
CA ASN A 88 2.19 -3.64 7.20
C ASN A 88 2.09 -4.89 8.08
N ASP A 89 2.25 -6.08 7.52
CA ASP A 89 2.25 -7.33 8.26
C ASP A 89 3.38 -7.36 9.30
N ALA A 90 3.08 -7.73 10.54
CA ALA A 90 4.05 -7.70 11.64
C ALA A 90 5.16 -8.75 11.50
N GLY A 91 4.92 -9.83 10.76
CA GLY A 91 5.92 -10.86 10.49
C GLY A 91 6.86 -10.48 9.36
N SER A 92 6.31 -10.18 8.19
CA SER A 92 7.05 -9.95 6.94
C SER A 92 7.42 -8.49 6.68
N GLY A 93 6.75 -7.54 7.33
CA GLY A 93 6.94 -6.10 7.09
C GLY A 93 6.29 -5.57 5.80
N TRP A 94 5.65 -6.41 5.00
CA TRP A 94 5.05 -6.02 3.73
C TRP A 94 3.59 -5.59 3.90
N TYR A 95 3.12 -4.75 2.98
CA TYR A 95 1.70 -4.51 2.78
C TYR A 95 1.33 -4.93 1.37
N ASP A 96 0.31 -5.75 1.25
CA ASP A 96 -0.18 -6.25 -0.03
C ASP A 96 -1.40 -5.43 -0.47
N PHE A 97 -1.19 -4.55 -1.43
CA PHE A 97 -2.24 -3.74 -2.04
C PHE A 97 -3.14 -4.55 -2.99
N GLY A 98 -2.65 -5.67 -3.51
CA GLY A 98 -3.38 -6.53 -4.44
C GLY A 98 -4.52 -7.31 -3.79
N HIS A 99 -4.43 -7.55 -2.50
CA HIS A 99 -5.47 -8.19 -1.69
C HIS A 99 -6.29 -7.20 -0.84
N ASP A 100 -6.13 -5.89 -1.06
CA ASP A 100 -6.96 -4.84 -0.48
C ASP A 100 -7.62 -4.02 -1.60
N TYR A 101 -8.84 -3.56 -1.37
CA TYR A 101 -9.61 -2.85 -2.38
C TYR A 101 -10.36 -1.69 -1.78
N ALA A 102 -10.61 -0.68 -2.63
CA ALA A 102 -11.31 0.52 -2.30
C ALA A 102 -12.83 0.29 -2.35
N THR A 103 -13.52 0.69 -1.30
CA THR A 103 -15.00 0.75 -1.28
C THR A 103 -15.52 2.01 -1.96
N GLY A 104 -14.63 2.99 -2.19
CA GLY A 104 -14.93 4.30 -2.75
C GLY A 104 -15.17 5.38 -1.71
N ASN A 105 -14.84 5.09 -0.48
CA ASN A 105 -14.98 6.00 0.64
C ASN A 105 -13.65 6.20 1.39
N GLU A 106 -12.54 5.86 0.77
CA GLU A 106 -11.21 6.06 1.34
C GLU A 106 -10.56 7.33 0.81
N THR A 107 -9.76 7.97 1.64
CA THR A 107 -8.75 8.95 1.22
C THR A 107 -7.38 8.30 1.30
N ILE A 108 -6.61 8.37 0.22
CA ILE A 108 -5.26 7.85 0.15
C ILE A 108 -4.30 9.01 0.02
N LYS A 109 -3.30 9.04 0.90
CA LYS A 109 -2.23 10.04 0.87
C LYS A 109 -0.89 9.34 0.86
N VAL A 110 -0.05 9.71 -0.07
CA VAL A 110 1.33 9.22 -0.19
C VAL A 110 2.28 10.35 0.12
N VAL A 111 3.21 10.11 1.03
CA VAL A 111 4.28 11.03 1.41
C VAL A 111 5.60 10.38 1.03
N ASN A 112 6.27 10.94 0.05
CA ASN A 112 7.50 10.37 -0.49
C ASN A 112 8.72 10.70 0.36
N GLY A 113 9.79 9.92 0.18
CA GLY A 113 11.09 10.17 0.79
C GLY A 113 11.28 9.61 2.20
N VAL A 114 12.38 10.01 2.81
CA VAL A 114 12.82 9.55 4.13
C VAL A 114 12.01 10.24 5.25
N ASN A 115 11.12 9.49 5.90
CA ASN A 115 10.11 10.05 6.80
C ASN A 115 10.03 9.39 8.19
N SER A 116 11.03 8.57 8.57
CA SER A 116 11.01 7.86 9.87
C SER A 116 10.93 8.79 11.09
N VAL A 117 11.33 10.06 10.97
CA VAL A 117 11.16 11.05 12.06
C VAL A 117 9.72 11.13 12.52
N LEU A 118 8.76 11.11 11.59
CA LEU A 118 7.34 11.25 11.91
C LEU A 118 6.61 9.90 12.02
N TYR A 119 7.01 8.93 11.20
CA TYR A 119 6.23 7.70 11.00
C TYR A 119 6.92 6.43 11.48
N GLY A 120 8.14 6.54 12.03
CA GLY A 120 8.87 5.42 12.63
C GLY A 120 9.54 4.50 11.64
N SER A 121 9.74 3.26 12.04
CA SER A 121 10.42 2.21 11.28
C SER A 121 9.73 1.93 9.94
N GLY A 122 10.52 1.63 8.88
CA GLY A 122 10.02 1.25 7.56
C GLY A 122 9.68 2.41 6.62
N SER A 123 9.73 3.68 7.08
CA SER A 123 9.47 4.85 6.23
C SER A 123 10.74 5.35 5.53
N LEU A 124 11.46 4.45 4.83
CA LEU A 124 12.71 4.77 4.14
C LEU A 124 12.48 5.37 2.75
N GLY A 125 11.52 4.83 1.99
CA GLY A 125 11.18 5.26 0.64
C GLY A 125 9.92 6.12 0.59
N GLY A 126 9.01 5.94 1.53
CA GLY A 126 7.75 6.66 1.60
C GLY A 126 6.82 6.16 2.69
N THR A 127 5.67 6.81 2.78
CA THR A 127 4.60 6.45 3.71
C THR A 127 3.25 6.60 3.00
N VAL A 128 2.42 5.58 3.07
CA VAL A 128 1.06 5.56 2.52
C VAL A 128 0.05 5.61 3.66
N PHE A 129 -0.90 6.52 3.59
CA PHE A 129 -2.03 6.63 4.50
C PHE A 129 -3.31 6.25 3.78
N ILE A 130 -4.09 5.38 4.38
CA ILE A 130 -5.41 4.96 3.90
C ILE A 130 -6.41 5.27 5.01
N ASN A 131 -7.29 6.24 4.78
CA ASN A 131 -8.29 6.65 5.75
C ASN A 131 -9.69 6.31 5.21
N ASP A 132 -10.42 5.48 5.93
CA ASP A 132 -11.80 5.13 5.59
C ASP A 132 -12.74 6.27 6.02
N ASP A 133 -13.67 6.70 5.14
CA ASP A 133 -14.80 7.58 5.48
C ASP A 133 -16.12 6.83 5.29
N LEU A 134 -16.54 6.11 6.31
CA LEU A 134 -17.78 5.33 6.29
C LEU A 134 -19.02 6.16 6.65
N THR A 135 -18.88 7.47 6.80
CA THR A 135 -20.04 8.39 7.00
C THR A 135 -20.79 8.64 5.70
N LYS A 136 -20.18 8.38 4.54
CA LYS A 136 -20.78 8.52 3.22
C LYS A 136 -21.51 7.23 2.84
N ASP A 137 -22.82 7.27 2.77
CA ASP A 137 -23.62 6.13 2.32
C ASP A 137 -23.36 5.85 0.83
N SER A 138 -23.16 4.58 0.48
CA SER A 138 -22.92 4.17 -0.91
C SER A 138 -23.22 2.69 -1.12
N SER A 139 -23.51 2.31 -2.34
CA SER A 139 -23.56 0.91 -2.76
C SER A 139 -22.88 0.76 -4.11
N THR A 140 -22.03 -0.24 -4.25
CA THR A 140 -21.29 -0.51 -5.48
C THR A 140 -21.46 -1.97 -5.86
N LEU A 141 -21.77 -2.20 -7.13
CA LEU A 141 -21.73 -3.52 -7.76
C LEU A 141 -20.82 -3.43 -8.98
N ARG A 142 -19.82 -4.28 -9.06
CA ARG A 142 -18.97 -4.43 -10.23
C ARG A 142 -18.96 -5.88 -10.68
N VAL A 143 -19.03 -6.07 -11.99
CA VAL A 143 -18.91 -7.36 -12.64
C VAL A 143 -17.86 -7.23 -13.75
N GLY A 144 -16.84 -8.04 -13.68
CA GLY A 144 -15.75 -8.12 -14.66
C GLY A 144 -15.56 -9.53 -15.18
N GLU A 145 -14.62 -9.66 -16.08
CA GLU A 145 -14.27 -10.95 -16.68
C GLU A 145 -13.52 -11.82 -15.68
N GLN A 146 -12.61 -11.22 -14.91
CA GLN A 146 -11.77 -11.94 -13.95
C GLN A 146 -12.17 -11.67 -12.50
N HIS A 147 -12.99 -10.64 -12.21
CA HIS A 147 -13.31 -10.27 -10.84
C HIS A 147 -14.72 -9.73 -10.65
N ASN A 148 -15.25 -9.92 -9.46
CA ASN A 148 -16.51 -9.32 -9.03
C ASN A 148 -16.33 -8.61 -7.68
N PHE A 149 -17.05 -7.51 -7.52
CA PHE A 149 -17.01 -6.75 -6.27
C PHE A 149 -18.40 -6.22 -5.93
N MET A 150 -18.76 -6.32 -4.67
CA MET A 150 -19.91 -5.65 -4.11
C MET A 150 -19.60 -4.99 -2.77
N SER A 151 -20.12 -3.81 -2.55
CA SER A 151 -19.97 -3.07 -1.30
C SER A 151 -21.24 -2.30 -0.97
N HIS A 152 -21.57 -2.24 0.30
CA HIS A 152 -22.63 -1.40 0.84
C HIS A 152 -22.16 -0.71 2.10
N THR A 153 -22.22 0.63 2.08
CA THR A 153 -21.88 1.49 3.23
C THR A 153 -23.14 2.24 3.64
N SER A 154 -23.50 2.19 4.91
CA SER A 154 -24.56 2.99 5.49
C SER A 154 -24.36 3.19 6.98
N ASN A 155 -24.53 4.46 7.42
CA ASN A 155 -24.48 4.82 8.83
C ASN A 155 -23.21 4.37 9.56
N GLY A 156 -22.04 4.55 8.94
CA GLY A 156 -20.76 4.15 9.53
C GLY A 156 -20.45 2.66 9.47
N PHE A 157 -21.33 1.85 8.86
CA PHE A 157 -21.13 0.42 8.67
C PHE A 157 -20.92 0.10 7.19
N ASN A 158 -19.92 -0.73 6.89
CA ASN A 158 -19.66 -1.24 5.55
C ASN A 158 -19.56 -2.76 5.57
N ILE A 159 -20.14 -3.38 4.56
CA ILE A 159 -19.93 -4.78 4.21
C ILE A 159 -19.51 -4.86 2.75
N SER A 160 -18.46 -5.61 2.45
CA SER A 160 -17.97 -5.78 1.09
C SER A 160 -17.51 -7.22 0.84
N TYR A 161 -17.72 -7.65 -0.39
CA TYR A 161 -17.27 -8.94 -0.91
C TYR A 161 -16.50 -8.71 -2.20
N PHE A 162 -15.40 -9.40 -2.34
CA PHE A 162 -14.55 -9.39 -3.53
C PHE A 162 -14.17 -10.82 -3.87
N ASP A 163 -14.21 -11.15 -5.16
CA ASP A 163 -13.65 -12.37 -5.70
C ASP A 163 -12.92 -12.09 -7.01
N VAL A 164 -11.82 -12.79 -7.21
CA VAL A 164 -11.03 -12.76 -8.44
C VAL A 164 -10.59 -14.17 -8.80
N SER A 165 -10.61 -14.47 -10.08
CA SER A 165 -10.09 -15.70 -10.68
C SER A 165 -9.19 -15.34 -11.84
N ASN A 166 -7.95 -15.77 -11.80
CA ASN A 166 -6.94 -15.48 -12.79
C ASN A 166 -6.28 -16.79 -13.26
N ASP A 167 -6.51 -17.17 -14.52
CA ASP A 167 -6.09 -18.47 -15.09
C ASP A 167 -4.69 -18.45 -15.71
N SER A 168 -3.96 -17.35 -15.63
CA SER A 168 -2.67 -17.19 -16.34
C SER A 168 -1.68 -16.34 -15.57
N VAL A 169 -1.53 -16.60 -14.29
CA VAL A 169 -0.63 -15.84 -13.40
C VAL A 169 0.84 -16.00 -13.80
N LYS A 170 1.23 -17.19 -14.28
CA LYS A 170 2.60 -17.43 -14.73
C LYS A 170 2.71 -17.57 -16.23
N THR A 171 3.77 -17.00 -16.79
CA THR A 171 4.01 -16.89 -18.24
C THR A 171 4.08 -18.23 -18.97
N ASN A 172 4.46 -19.31 -18.31
CA ASN A 172 4.74 -20.60 -18.96
C ASN A 172 3.83 -21.74 -18.50
N ASN A 173 2.88 -21.48 -17.64
CA ASN A 173 1.97 -22.49 -17.07
C ASN A 173 0.56 -21.91 -17.03
N ASP A 174 -0.45 -22.79 -17.21
CA ASP A 174 -1.85 -22.47 -16.91
C ASP A 174 -2.09 -22.48 -15.38
N GLU A 175 -1.23 -21.80 -14.62
CA GLU A 175 -1.37 -21.69 -13.18
C GLU A 175 -2.45 -20.67 -12.85
N ARG A 176 -3.29 -21.03 -11.89
CA ARG A 176 -4.48 -20.30 -11.50
C ARG A 176 -4.30 -19.72 -10.10
N ASP A 177 -4.78 -18.50 -9.91
CA ASP A 177 -4.96 -17.85 -8.62
C ASP A 177 -6.42 -17.44 -8.44
N ASP A 178 -7.09 -18.02 -7.44
CA ASP A 178 -8.44 -17.64 -7.02
C ASP A 178 -8.38 -17.04 -5.63
N TYR A 179 -8.80 -15.79 -5.51
CA TYR A 179 -8.87 -15.11 -4.23
C TYR A 179 -10.27 -14.59 -3.96
N SER A 180 -10.78 -14.83 -2.78
CA SER A 180 -12.03 -14.22 -2.34
C SER A 180 -11.96 -13.73 -0.91
N ASN A 181 -12.67 -12.65 -0.61
CA ASN A 181 -12.80 -12.17 0.76
C ASN A 181 -14.16 -11.55 1.07
N LEU A 182 -14.50 -11.60 2.34
CA LEU A 182 -15.61 -10.87 2.94
C LEU A 182 -15.06 -9.97 4.02
N THR A 183 -15.29 -8.66 3.88
CA THR A 183 -14.85 -7.64 4.84
C THR A 183 -16.04 -6.92 5.46
N VAL A 184 -15.97 -6.72 6.77
CA VAL A 184 -16.89 -5.87 7.53
C VAL A 184 -16.08 -4.76 8.16
N ARG A 185 -16.53 -3.49 7.99
CA ARG A 185 -15.94 -2.31 8.61
C ARG A 185 -16.98 -1.53 9.37
N ASN A 186 -16.56 -0.87 10.43
CA ASN A 186 -17.44 0.07 11.16
C ASN A 186 -16.63 1.26 11.67
N GLN A 187 -17.19 2.46 11.48
CA GLN A 187 -16.65 3.72 11.97
C GLN A 187 -17.69 4.42 12.83
N PHE A 188 -17.30 4.83 14.03
CA PHE A 188 -18.16 5.61 14.94
C PHE A 188 -17.31 6.48 15.86
N THR A 189 -17.97 7.48 16.46
CA THR A 189 -17.30 8.40 17.39
C THR A 189 -17.84 8.23 18.80
N VAL A 190 -16.94 8.17 19.79
CA VAL A 190 -17.28 8.15 21.23
C VAL A 190 -16.54 9.29 21.92
N GLY A 191 -17.28 10.32 22.34
CA GLY A 191 -16.68 11.54 22.84
C GLY A 191 -15.85 12.25 21.76
N GLU A 192 -14.57 12.43 22.01
CA GLU A 192 -13.61 13.01 21.04
C GLU A 192 -12.85 11.96 20.21
N PHE A 193 -13.12 10.68 20.42
CA PHE A 193 -12.40 9.60 19.73
C PHE A 193 -13.19 9.06 18.55
N THR A 194 -12.55 8.99 17.39
CA THR A 194 -13.03 8.22 16.25
C THR A 194 -12.51 6.79 16.36
N THR A 195 -13.42 5.83 16.27
CA THR A 195 -13.11 4.40 16.32
C THR A 195 -13.38 3.77 14.97
N ASN A 196 -12.38 3.07 14.42
CA ASN A 196 -12.50 2.28 13.20
C ASN A 196 -12.23 0.82 13.53
N LEU A 197 -13.10 -0.06 13.07
CA LEU A 197 -13.00 -1.51 13.19
C LEU A 197 -13.03 -2.12 11.79
N SER A 198 -12.17 -3.08 11.51
CA SER A 198 -12.28 -3.92 10.32
C SER A 198 -12.04 -5.38 10.66
N ALA A 199 -12.74 -6.26 9.97
CA ALA A 199 -12.55 -7.70 10.04
C ALA A 199 -12.75 -8.29 8.65
N THR A 200 -11.78 -9.07 8.19
CA THR A 200 -11.80 -9.74 6.89
C THR A 200 -11.57 -11.22 7.10
N VAL A 201 -12.34 -12.05 6.40
CA VAL A 201 -12.03 -13.47 6.18
C VAL A 201 -11.76 -13.65 4.70
N TYR A 202 -10.73 -14.42 4.35
CA TYR A 202 -10.33 -14.64 2.98
C TYR A 202 -9.97 -16.10 2.72
N ASP A 203 -10.15 -16.50 1.48
CA ASP A 203 -9.79 -17.80 0.93
C ASP A 203 -8.98 -17.57 -0.35
N TYR A 204 -7.83 -18.21 -0.46
CA TYR A 204 -6.91 -18.08 -1.57
C TYR A 204 -6.45 -19.46 -2.02
N ASP A 205 -6.91 -19.88 -3.18
CA ASP A 205 -6.50 -21.12 -3.84
C ASP A 205 -5.52 -20.76 -4.96
N TYR A 206 -4.36 -21.40 -5.01
CA TYR A 206 -3.32 -21.06 -5.97
C TYR A 206 -2.48 -22.27 -6.37
N ASP A 207 -1.96 -22.22 -7.57
CA ASP A 207 -1.06 -23.22 -8.13
C ASP A 207 0.42 -22.81 -7.97
N GLY A 208 1.32 -23.77 -8.15
CA GLY A 208 2.77 -23.48 -8.20
C GLY A 208 3.45 -23.29 -6.86
N CYS A 209 2.83 -23.66 -5.76
CA CYS A 209 3.49 -23.71 -4.45
C CYS A 209 4.43 -24.92 -4.33
N TYR A 210 5.29 -24.90 -3.32
CA TYR A 210 6.19 -26.00 -3.03
C TYR A 210 5.67 -26.86 -1.89
N THR A 211 5.73 -28.20 -2.08
CA THR A 211 5.50 -29.15 -1.01
C THR A 211 6.69 -29.18 -0.04
N ALA A 212 6.50 -29.79 1.14
CA ALA A 212 7.58 -30.01 2.10
C ALA A 212 8.77 -30.81 1.53
N SER A 213 8.59 -31.49 0.40
CA SER A 213 9.66 -32.21 -0.32
C SER A 213 10.25 -31.44 -1.50
N PHE A 214 10.00 -30.12 -1.61
CA PHE A 214 10.43 -29.26 -2.71
C PHE A 214 9.95 -29.67 -4.12
N SER A 215 8.86 -30.39 -4.19
CA SER A 215 8.14 -30.62 -5.45
C SER A 215 7.07 -29.55 -5.64
N SER A 216 6.88 -29.07 -6.85
CA SER A 216 5.75 -28.17 -7.17
C SER A 216 4.42 -28.90 -6.97
N SER A 217 3.42 -28.19 -6.47
CA SER A 217 2.04 -28.68 -6.32
C SER A 217 1.08 -27.68 -6.96
N ASN A 218 0.01 -28.19 -7.55
CA ASN A 218 -1.06 -27.42 -8.16
C ASN A 218 -2.34 -27.43 -7.30
N ASP A 219 -2.21 -27.70 -5.99
CA ASP A 219 -3.35 -27.74 -5.05
C ASP A 219 -2.90 -27.13 -3.72
N CYS A 220 -2.83 -25.79 -3.71
CA CYS A 220 -2.43 -25.02 -2.56
C CYS A 220 -3.53 -24.06 -2.15
N SER A 221 -3.70 -23.87 -0.87
CA SER A 221 -4.69 -22.91 -0.38
C SER A 221 -4.24 -22.22 0.90
N GLN A 222 -4.75 -21.02 1.08
CA GLN A 222 -4.57 -20.21 2.28
C GLN A 222 -5.93 -19.72 2.75
N LEU A 223 -6.37 -20.19 3.92
CA LEU A 223 -7.55 -19.67 4.60
C LEU A 223 -7.11 -18.76 5.73
N GLY A 224 -7.57 -17.51 5.71
CA GLY A 224 -7.13 -16.55 6.71
C GLY A 224 -8.21 -15.62 7.23
N SER A 225 -7.81 -14.88 8.27
CA SER A 225 -8.57 -13.78 8.81
C SER A 225 -7.64 -12.68 9.29
N LYS A 226 -7.95 -11.44 8.94
CA LYS A 226 -7.25 -10.25 9.40
C LYS A 226 -8.22 -9.24 9.99
N GLY A 227 -7.74 -8.39 10.88
CA GLY A 227 -8.58 -7.34 11.44
C GLY A 227 -7.77 -6.24 12.08
N THR A 228 -8.39 -5.06 12.18
CA THR A 228 -7.80 -3.88 12.79
C THR A 228 -8.79 -3.18 13.71
N LEU A 229 -8.27 -2.60 14.78
CA LEU A 229 -8.94 -1.63 15.63
C LEU A 229 -8.08 -0.38 15.65
N SER A 230 -8.67 0.77 15.37
CA SER A 230 -8.06 2.09 15.57
C SER A 230 -8.99 2.95 16.43
N ILE A 231 -8.45 3.55 17.48
CA ILE A 231 -9.15 4.53 18.34
C ILE A 231 -8.27 5.77 18.39
N ARG A 232 -8.72 6.87 17.83
CA ARG A 232 -7.88 8.06 17.68
C ARG A 232 -8.61 9.37 17.90
N ASN A 233 -7.85 10.36 18.38
CA ASN A 233 -8.18 11.78 18.33
C ASN A 233 -6.93 12.58 17.92
N ASP A 234 -6.94 13.91 18.04
CA ASP A 234 -5.82 14.77 17.65
C ASP A 234 -4.52 14.48 18.40
N ASN A 235 -4.61 13.92 19.62
CA ASN A 235 -3.46 13.74 20.53
C ASN A 235 -3.06 12.27 20.73
N TYR A 236 -3.94 11.33 20.47
CA TYR A 236 -3.72 9.91 20.81
C TYR A 236 -4.22 9.00 19.69
N THR A 237 -3.42 7.99 19.37
CA THR A 237 -3.82 6.87 18.52
C THR A 237 -3.54 5.58 19.26
N PHE A 238 -4.54 4.72 19.37
CA PHE A 238 -4.43 3.35 19.87
C PHE A 238 -4.80 2.40 18.75
N GLY A 239 -3.95 1.44 18.48
CA GLY A 239 -4.13 0.47 17.42
C GLY A 239 -3.94 -0.96 17.89
N TYR A 240 -4.67 -1.87 17.27
CA TYR A 240 -4.43 -3.30 17.34
C TYR A 240 -4.74 -3.92 15.99
N SER A 241 -3.86 -4.76 15.49
CA SER A 241 -4.09 -5.53 14.28
C SER A 241 -3.68 -6.98 14.47
N PHE A 242 -4.31 -7.87 13.69
CA PHE A 242 -3.93 -9.27 13.61
C PHE A 242 -4.09 -9.79 12.18
N ASN A 243 -3.28 -10.77 11.82
CA ASN A 243 -3.37 -11.52 10.57
C ASN A 243 -3.05 -13.00 10.86
N ASN A 244 -4.05 -13.86 10.70
CA ASN A 244 -3.92 -15.29 10.96
C ASN A 244 -4.19 -16.04 9.66
N ALA A 245 -3.28 -16.90 9.24
CA ALA A 245 -3.41 -17.69 8.02
C ALA A 245 -3.08 -19.16 8.26
N LYS A 246 -3.78 -20.04 7.55
CA LYS A 246 -3.52 -21.48 7.51
C LYS A 246 -3.24 -21.87 6.08
N TYR A 247 -2.05 -22.38 5.86
CA TYR A 247 -1.57 -22.82 4.58
C TYR A 247 -1.75 -24.32 4.42
N LYS A 248 -2.20 -24.76 3.27
CA LYS A 248 -2.32 -26.15 2.88
C LYS A 248 -1.64 -26.39 1.56
N THR A 249 -1.05 -27.55 1.42
CA THR A 249 -0.51 -28.07 0.18
C THR A 249 -1.07 -29.48 0.02
N GLU A 250 -1.66 -29.81 -1.16
CA GLU A 250 -2.27 -31.12 -1.44
C GLU A 250 -3.30 -31.53 -0.36
N ASN A 251 -4.13 -30.57 0.08
CA ASN A 251 -5.13 -30.75 1.13
C ASN A 251 -4.59 -31.12 2.54
N VAL A 252 -3.29 -31.03 2.75
CA VAL A 252 -2.65 -31.23 4.06
C VAL A 252 -2.23 -29.86 4.62
N GLN A 253 -2.62 -29.56 5.85
CA GLN A 253 -2.14 -28.34 6.52
C GLN A 253 -0.62 -28.40 6.67
N THR A 254 0.08 -27.46 6.06
CA THR A 254 1.53 -27.41 6.03
C THR A 254 2.06 -26.58 7.20
N TYR A 255 1.49 -25.39 7.41
CA TYR A 255 1.85 -24.51 8.52
C TYR A 255 0.74 -23.47 8.79
N SER A 256 0.87 -22.73 9.88
CA SER A 256 0.05 -21.56 10.17
C SER A 256 0.95 -20.37 10.50
N SER A 257 0.48 -19.19 10.16
CA SER A 257 1.11 -17.92 10.48
C SER A 257 0.12 -17.11 11.31
N ASP A 258 0.58 -16.64 12.45
CA ASP A 258 -0.17 -15.75 13.35
C ASP A 258 0.69 -14.50 13.60
N ALA A 259 0.23 -13.34 13.16
CA ALA A 259 0.86 -12.06 13.35
C ALA A 259 -0.07 -11.11 14.12
N GLU A 260 0.44 -10.46 15.13
CA GLU A 260 -0.30 -9.47 15.94
C GLU A 260 0.55 -8.21 16.15
N ARG A 261 -0.11 -7.04 16.23
CA ARG A 261 0.54 -5.77 16.56
C ARG A 261 -0.35 -4.96 17.49
N ALA A 262 0.24 -4.39 18.54
CA ALA A 262 -0.36 -3.33 19.33
C ALA A 262 0.44 -2.03 19.17
N TYR A 263 -0.26 -0.92 19.02
CA TYR A 263 0.34 0.38 18.69
C TYR A 263 -0.27 1.49 19.52
N VAL A 264 0.59 2.35 20.07
CA VAL A 264 0.18 3.57 20.76
C VAL A 264 1.06 4.71 20.28
N ASP A 265 0.45 5.77 19.76
CA ASP A 265 1.12 7.03 19.46
C ASP A 265 0.49 8.16 20.27
N THR A 266 1.32 9.01 20.84
CA THR A 266 0.89 10.24 21.52
C THR A 266 1.50 11.44 20.81
N ARG A 267 0.68 12.45 20.55
CA ARG A 267 1.08 13.64 19.83
C ARG A 267 0.53 14.89 20.51
N HIS A 268 1.39 15.83 20.84
CA HIS A 268 1.00 17.08 21.47
C HIS A 268 1.57 18.26 20.71
N THR A 269 0.72 19.20 20.36
CA THR A 269 1.10 20.45 19.70
C THR A 269 1.27 21.56 20.72
N VAL A 270 2.47 22.18 20.74
CA VAL A 270 2.78 23.33 21.59
C VAL A 270 3.20 24.49 20.69
N GLY A 271 2.31 25.47 20.54
CA GLY A 271 2.45 26.49 19.49
C GLY A 271 2.38 25.84 18.11
N ASN A 272 3.44 25.97 17.32
CA ASN A 272 3.57 25.33 16.01
C ASN A 272 4.40 24.03 16.06
N HIS A 273 4.89 23.63 17.22
CA HIS A 273 5.81 22.51 17.38
C HIS A 273 5.06 21.27 17.84
N ILE A 274 5.49 20.10 17.39
CA ILE A 274 4.87 18.81 17.67
C ILE A 274 5.86 17.97 18.47
N PHE A 275 5.37 17.33 19.52
CA PHE A 275 6.11 16.39 20.35
C PHE A 275 5.30 15.11 20.48
N GLY A 276 5.94 13.97 20.38
CA GLY A 276 5.24 12.70 20.47
C GLY A 276 6.11 11.56 20.93
N ALA A 277 5.45 10.45 21.23
CA ALA A 277 6.09 9.19 21.57
C ALA A 277 5.25 8.05 21.02
N THR A 278 5.93 7.01 20.54
CA THR A 278 5.31 5.81 19.96
C THR A 278 5.78 4.58 20.74
N VAL A 279 4.86 3.69 21.04
CA VAL A 279 5.14 2.36 21.58
C VAL A 279 4.45 1.35 20.66
N GLU A 280 5.20 0.39 20.17
CA GLU A 280 4.73 -0.67 19.30
C GLU A 280 5.19 -2.00 19.85
N TYR A 281 4.30 -2.97 19.89
CA TYR A 281 4.56 -4.37 20.21
C TYR A 281 4.12 -5.22 19.04
N GLU A 282 5.00 -6.07 18.56
CA GLU A 282 4.75 -7.00 17.46
C GLU A 282 4.99 -8.42 17.92
N GLU A 283 4.16 -9.35 17.42
CA GLU A 283 4.30 -10.78 17.65
C GLU A 283 4.09 -11.53 16.34
N TYR A 284 4.95 -12.49 16.04
CA TYR A 284 4.86 -13.38 14.89
C TYR A 284 5.40 -14.76 15.25
N ALA A 285 4.59 -15.82 15.05
CA ALA A 285 4.98 -17.21 15.25
C ALA A 285 5.67 -17.47 16.62
N ASP A 286 5.08 -16.98 17.72
CA ASP A 286 5.59 -17.08 19.11
C ASP A 286 6.85 -16.20 19.41
N ASN A 287 7.30 -15.37 18.47
CA ASN A 287 8.38 -14.40 18.68
C ASN A 287 7.82 -12.99 18.77
N SER A 288 8.46 -12.13 19.54
CA SER A 288 7.98 -10.76 19.73
C SER A 288 9.11 -9.75 19.78
N GLN A 289 8.79 -8.49 19.43
CA GLN A 289 9.66 -7.34 19.60
C GLN A 289 8.87 -6.12 20.06
N ASP A 290 9.55 -5.25 20.80
CA ASP A 290 9.04 -3.95 21.24
C ASP A 290 9.81 -2.83 20.54
N ASN A 291 9.11 -1.77 20.12
CA ASN A 291 9.72 -0.58 19.55
C ASN A 291 9.21 0.65 20.32
N ILE A 292 10.11 1.33 21.00
CA ILE A 292 9.81 2.55 21.76
C ILE A 292 10.57 3.72 21.16
N SER A 293 9.89 4.83 20.92
CA SER A 293 10.52 6.02 20.38
C SER A 293 9.87 7.32 20.87
N ALA A 294 10.63 8.40 20.82
CA ALA A 294 10.13 9.75 21.05
C ALA A 294 10.56 10.66 19.89
N TYR A 295 9.70 11.60 19.50
CA TYR A 295 9.99 12.51 18.41
C TYR A 295 9.58 13.95 18.70
N ALA A 296 10.24 14.88 18.01
CA ALA A 296 9.88 16.28 18.01
C ALA A 296 9.99 16.85 16.59
N LEU A 297 9.02 17.71 16.22
CA LEU A 297 9.04 18.48 14.99
C LEU A 297 8.90 19.96 15.31
N PHE A 298 9.92 20.73 15.03
CA PHE A 298 9.97 22.16 15.22
C PHE A 298 9.59 22.86 13.92
N ASN A 299 8.39 23.42 13.84
CA ASN A 299 7.86 24.12 12.68
C ASN A 299 8.10 25.62 12.81
N PHE A 300 8.66 26.20 11.76
CA PHE A 300 8.84 27.64 11.54
C PHE A 300 8.06 28.03 10.27
N THR A 301 8.08 29.31 9.89
CA THR A 301 7.28 29.79 8.75
C THR A 301 7.49 29.00 7.46
N ASN A 302 8.73 28.72 7.11
CA ASN A 302 9.09 28.03 5.87
C ASN A 302 10.01 26.82 6.10
N THR A 303 10.26 26.46 7.35
CA THR A 303 11.25 25.43 7.69
C THR A 303 10.67 24.49 8.75
N ASN A 304 10.93 23.23 8.66
CA ASN A 304 10.76 22.30 9.77
C ASN A 304 12.07 21.54 10.07
N ILE A 305 12.28 21.26 11.34
CA ILE A 305 13.40 20.45 11.82
C ILE A 305 12.82 19.37 12.70
N GLY A 306 13.10 18.13 12.40
CA GLY A 306 12.58 16.98 13.14
C GLY A 306 13.70 16.11 13.67
N VAL A 307 13.42 15.43 14.78
CA VAL A 307 14.28 14.39 15.37
C VAL A 307 13.40 13.30 15.97
N ARG A 308 13.80 12.05 15.78
CA ARG A 308 13.26 10.89 16.51
C ARG A 308 14.42 10.11 17.11
N VAL A 309 14.21 9.67 18.34
CA VAL A 309 15.14 8.83 19.09
C VAL A 309 14.43 7.52 19.41
N THR A 310 15.05 6.41 19.07
CA THR A 310 14.66 5.06 19.46
C THR A 310 15.67 4.50 20.45
N GLU A 311 15.55 3.23 20.82
CA GLU A 311 16.56 2.56 21.65
C GLU A 311 17.89 2.47 20.93
N ASP A 312 17.88 2.17 19.61
CA ASP A 312 19.08 1.84 18.84
C ASP A 312 19.52 2.94 17.86
N THR A 313 18.60 3.84 17.47
CA THR A 313 18.83 4.78 16.36
C THR A 313 18.34 6.20 16.68
N VAL A 314 19.04 7.19 16.09
CA VAL A 314 18.61 8.60 16.08
C VAL A 314 18.50 9.07 14.64
N VAL A 315 17.32 9.49 14.22
CA VAL A 315 17.08 10.03 12.87
C VAL A 315 16.67 11.50 12.93
N GLY A 316 17.09 12.24 11.90
CA GLY A 316 16.84 13.67 11.79
C GLY A 316 16.26 14.06 10.44
N ARG A 317 15.57 15.20 10.39
CA ARG A 317 14.99 15.75 9.18
C ARG A 317 15.08 17.28 9.18
N LEU A 318 15.36 17.84 8.01
CA LEU A 318 15.24 19.25 7.68
C LEU A 318 14.35 19.40 6.45
N GLY A 319 13.31 20.23 6.55
CA GLY A 319 12.47 20.62 5.42
C GLY A 319 12.41 22.14 5.27
N TYR A 320 12.37 22.61 4.03
CA TYR A 320 12.16 24.00 3.68
C TYR A 320 11.22 24.09 2.47
N ALA A 321 10.23 24.97 2.51
CA ALA A 321 9.31 25.17 1.40
C ALA A 321 8.90 26.64 1.24
N THR A 322 8.76 27.05 -0.02
CA THR A 322 8.15 28.30 -0.48
C THR A 322 7.13 27.97 -1.57
N ASP A 323 6.45 28.95 -2.15
CA ASP A 323 5.45 28.74 -3.20
C ASP A 323 5.97 27.96 -4.42
N ASN A 324 7.24 28.11 -4.78
CA ASN A 324 7.81 27.50 -5.99
C ASN A 324 9.01 26.58 -5.73
N PHE A 325 9.55 26.57 -4.54
CA PHE A 325 10.77 25.81 -4.22
C PHE A 325 10.60 25.05 -2.92
N TYR A 326 11.02 23.79 -2.93
CA TYR A 326 11.16 23.04 -1.70
C TYR A 326 12.47 22.25 -1.63
N PHE A 327 12.91 21.98 -0.43
CA PHE A 327 14.05 21.14 -0.11
C PHE A 327 13.71 20.28 1.10
N SER A 328 14.08 19.01 1.07
CA SER A 328 14.14 18.19 2.27
C SER A 328 15.42 17.37 2.29
N ALA A 329 15.92 17.12 3.48
CA ALA A 329 17.00 16.15 3.72
C ALA A 329 16.76 15.48 5.07
N GLY A 330 17.10 14.21 5.19
CA GLY A 330 16.93 13.48 6.43
C GLY A 330 17.46 12.07 6.39
N THR A 331 17.43 11.44 7.56
CA THR A 331 17.72 10.03 7.74
C THR A 331 16.46 9.26 8.11
N SER A 332 16.41 8.00 7.75
CA SER A 332 15.35 7.04 8.09
C SER A 332 15.96 5.71 8.47
N TYR A 333 15.17 4.86 9.11
CA TYR A 333 15.58 3.52 9.52
C TYR A 333 14.45 2.51 9.35
N ARG A 334 14.82 1.24 9.23
CA ARG A 334 13.91 0.09 9.30
C ARG A 334 14.52 -0.98 10.20
N ASN A 335 13.80 -1.33 11.26
CA ASN A 335 14.18 -2.48 12.08
C ASN A 335 13.99 -3.77 11.28
N PRO A 336 14.85 -4.78 11.49
CA PRO A 336 14.61 -6.10 10.95
C PRO A 336 13.23 -6.62 11.37
N THR A 337 12.54 -7.30 10.47
CA THR A 337 11.23 -7.90 10.76
C THR A 337 11.38 -9.18 11.61
N LEU A 338 10.32 -9.58 12.27
CA LEU A 338 10.32 -10.83 13.06
C LEU A 338 10.63 -12.05 12.20
N TYR A 339 10.23 -12.06 10.91
CA TYR A 339 10.58 -13.13 9.98
C TYR A 339 12.06 -13.12 9.61
N GLU A 340 12.63 -11.95 9.34
CA GLU A 340 14.07 -11.81 9.03
C GLU A 340 14.97 -12.27 10.19
N ILE A 341 14.56 -11.95 11.44
CA ILE A 341 15.31 -12.33 12.65
C ILE A 341 15.18 -13.83 12.94
N ASN A 342 13.95 -14.37 12.91
CA ASN A 342 13.67 -15.71 13.45
C ASN A 342 13.67 -16.78 12.37
N GLY A 343 13.47 -16.41 11.09
CA GLY A 343 13.35 -17.35 9.99
C GLY A 343 12.12 -18.27 10.13
N ASP A 344 12.22 -19.42 9.48
CA ASP A 344 11.19 -20.47 9.50
C ASP A 344 11.85 -21.87 9.32
N ALA A 345 11.06 -22.87 8.87
CA ALA A 345 11.57 -24.22 8.60
C ALA A 345 12.66 -24.27 7.49
N TRP A 346 12.79 -23.22 6.67
CA TRP A 346 13.63 -23.14 5.49
C TRP A 346 14.69 -22.04 5.58
N THR A 347 14.46 -21.04 6.42
CA THR A 347 15.29 -19.87 6.63
C THR A 347 15.85 -19.91 8.04
N LEU A 348 17.17 -19.89 8.17
CA LEU A 348 17.82 -19.88 9.48
C LEU A 348 17.67 -18.52 10.15
N ALA A 349 17.51 -18.53 11.47
CA ALA A 349 17.47 -17.31 12.28
C ALA A 349 18.79 -16.53 12.22
N ASN A 350 18.70 -15.20 12.23
CA ASN A 350 19.83 -14.30 12.40
C ASN A 350 19.48 -13.19 13.41
N PHE A 351 19.99 -13.30 14.62
CA PHE A 351 19.75 -12.35 15.71
C PHE A 351 20.76 -11.18 15.72
N ASP A 352 21.73 -11.17 14.79
CA ASP A 352 22.77 -10.15 14.68
C ASP A 352 22.49 -9.16 13.52
N LEU A 353 21.24 -9.06 13.07
CA LEU A 353 20.84 -8.11 12.04
C LEU A 353 20.80 -6.69 12.61
N ASP A 354 21.53 -5.79 11.95
CA ASP A 354 21.45 -4.35 12.19
C ASP A 354 20.25 -3.74 11.44
N PRO A 355 19.63 -2.65 11.95
CA PRO A 355 18.62 -1.90 11.22
C PRO A 355 19.15 -1.37 9.88
N GLU A 356 18.32 -1.41 8.84
CA GLU A 356 18.61 -0.68 7.60
C GLU A 356 18.51 0.82 7.85
N GLU A 357 19.39 1.59 7.22
CA GLU A 357 19.39 3.04 7.30
C GLU A 357 19.31 3.67 5.91
N ALA A 358 18.73 4.85 5.82
CA ALA A 358 18.69 5.65 4.61
C ALA A 358 19.02 7.11 4.90
N LEU A 359 19.86 7.70 4.04
CA LEU A 359 20.06 9.15 3.94
C LEU A 359 19.46 9.64 2.64
N GLY A 360 18.51 10.56 2.69
CA GLY A 360 17.85 11.05 1.51
C GLY A 360 17.77 12.56 1.45
N TYR A 361 17.71 13.10 0.22
CA TYR A 361 17.38 14.50 -0.02
C TYR A 361 16.56 14.68 -1.29
N GLU A 362 15.72 15.71 -1.27
CA GLU A 362 14.88 16.12 -2.37
C GLU A 362 14.99 17.62 -2.63
N LEU A 363 14.93 17.99 -3.90
CA LEU A 363 14.88 19.37 -4.37
C LEU A 363 13.73 19.51 -5.36
N GLY A 364 12.80 20.42 -5.11
CA GLY A 364 11.72 20.72 -6.03
C GLY A 364 11.68 22.18 -6.45
N TYR A 365 11.39 22.40 -7.74
CA TYR A 365 11.12 23.72 -8.28
C TYR A 365 9.95 23.66 -9.27
N GLY A 366 8.85 24.32 -8.92
CA GLY A 366 7.60 24.19 -9.66
C GLY A 366 7.18 22.71 -9.75
N ASN A 367 7.07 22.20 -10.95
CA ASN A 367 6.63 20.84 -11.26
C ASN A 367 7.78 19.82 -11.37
N LEU A 368 9.02 20.24 -11.14
CA LEU A 368 10.21 19.40 -11.25
C LEU A 368 10.72 19.03 -9.87
N THR A 369 10.96 17.74 -9.65
CA THR A 369 11.56 17.19 -8.43
C THR A 369 12.80 16.38 -8.78
N TYR A 370 13.91 16.68 -8.12
CA TYR A 370 15.10 15.81 -8.06
C TYR A 370 15.14 15.12 -6.71
N PHE A 371 15.51 13.85 -6.66
CA PHE A 371 15.69 13.06 -5.44
C PHE A 371 16.97 12.23 -5.51
N ASN A 372 17.55 11.96 -4.33
CA ASN A 372 18.65 11.05 -4.16
C ASN A 372 18.55 10.39 -2.78
N TYR A 373 18.68 9.08 -2.73
CA TYR A 373 18.68 8.27 -1.51
C TYR A 373 19.87 7.33 -1.52
N HIS A 374 20.55 7.25 -0.41
CA HIS A 374 21.63 6.31 -0.12
C HIS A 374 21.16 5.39 1.02
N PHE A 375 21.15 4.09 0.77
CA PHE A 375 20.78 3.06 1.73
C PHE A 375 22.01 2.32 2.19
N SER A 376 22.08 2.04 3.49
CA SER A 376 23.12 1.27 4.13
C SER A 376 22.52 0.18 5.00
N GLU A 377 23.34 -0.84 5.29
CA GLU A 377 22.96 -2.02 6.07
C GLU A 377 21.71 -2.74 5.50
N GLY A 378 21.52 -2.72 4.18
CA GLY A 378 20.41 -3.37 3.50
C GLY A 378 20.27 -4.83 3.92
N ILE A 379 19.06 -5.28 4.25
CA ILE A 379 18.77 -6.66 4.66
C ILE A 379 18.27 -7.45 3.45
N ASP A 380 18.97 -8.55 3.10
CA ASP A 380 18.57 -9.41 1.99
C ASP A 380 18.84 -10.89 2.34
N TYR A 381 18.18 -11.79 1.61
CA TYR A 381 18.32 -13.23 1.83
C TYR A 381 19.57 -13.78 1.15
N SER A 382 20.44 -14.40 1.97
CA SER A 382 21.66 -15.09 1.49
C SER A 382 21.40 -16.58 1.27
N TYR A 383 21.36 -17.00 0.01
CA TYR A 383 21.27 -18.43 -0.33
C TYR A 383 22.50 -19.25 0.14
N ALA A 384 23.65 -18.62 0.30
CA ALA A 384 24.86 -19.30 0.76
C ALA A 384 24.79 -19.69 2.24
N SER A 385 24.13 -18.88 3.07
CA SER A 385 23.95 -19.12 4.50
C SER A 385 22.53 -19.54 4.87
N SER A 386 21.58 -19.50 3.93
CA SER A 386 20.15 -19.77 4.13
C SER A 386 19.54 -18.90 5.24
N GLN A 387 19.92 -17.63 5.31
CA GLN A 387 19.45 -16.67 6.31
C GLN A 387 19.44 -15.25 5.74
N PHE A 388 18.72 -14.33 6.37
CA PHE A 388 18.84 -12.91 6.09
C PHE A 388 20.12 -12.34 6.64
N VAL A 389 20.76 -11.43 5.92
CA VAL A 389 22.03 -10.79 6.29
C VAL A 389 22.01 -9.33 5.87
N ASN A 390 22.79 -8.49 6.56
CA ASN A 390 23.05 -7.14 6.06
C ASN A 390 23.98 -7.22 4.85
N THR A 391 23.53 -6.73 3.68
CA THR A 391 24.20 -6.94 2.37
C THR A 391 25.00 -5.75 1.89
N GLY A 392 24.93 -4.60 2.55
CA GLY A 392 25.70 -3.42 2.19
C GLY A 392 24.86 -2.24 1.70
N GLU A 393 25.43 -1.47 0.77
CA GLU A 393 24.93 -0.18 0.37
C GLU A 393 24.32 -0.23 -1.04
N TYR A 394 23.30 0.59 -1.30
CA TYR A 394 22.82 0.89 -2.65
C TYR A 394 22.31 2.32 -2.77
N ASP A 395 22.34 2.83 -3.98
CA ASP A 395 21.90 4.18 -4.30
C ASP A 395 20.68 4.19 -5.22
N THR A 396 19.86 5.21 -5.08
CA THR A 396 18.83 5.55 -6.06
C THR A 396 18.72 7.07 -6.21
N GLN A 397 18.64 7.54 -7.44
CA GLN A 397 18.48 8.97 -7.73
C GLN A 397 17.61 9.17 -8.96
N GLY A 398 17.03 10.35 -9.08
CA GLY A 398 16.22 10.60 -10.26
C GLY A 398 15.56 11.96 -10.32
N VAL A 399 14.76 12.11 -11.37
CA VAL A 399 14.01 13.32 -11.65
C VAL A 399 12.57 12.95 -11.97
N ARG A 400 11.60 13.68 -11.41
CA ARG A 400 10.18 13.63 -11.75
C ARG A 400 9.70 14.97 -12.26
N TYR A 401 8.88 14.96 -13.29
CA TYR A 401 8.21 16.14 -13.81
C TYR A 401 6.71 15.86 -13.95
N ASN A 402 5.89 16.56 -13.17
CA ASN A 402 4.44 16.43 -13.16
C ASN A 402 3.81 17.72 -13.65
N ASN A 403 2.88 17.65 -14.59
CA ASN A 403 2.15 18.81 -15.05
C ASN A 403 0.76 18.45 -15.55
N SER A 404 -0.10 19.46 -15.65
CA SER A 404 -1.45 19.31 -16.21
C SER A 404 -1.84 20.52 -17.04
N MET A 405 -2.74 20.33 -17.99
CA MET A 405 -3.33 21.38 -18.81
C MET A 405 -4.81 21.11 -19.07
N SER A 406 -5.59 22.18 -19.09
CA SER A 406 -7.00 22.14 -19.42
C SER A 406 -7.27 22.86 -20.73
N PHE A 407 -8.16 22.29 -21.53
CA PHE A 407 -8.59 22.84 -22.82
C PHE A 407 -10.10 23.10 -22.76
N ASP A 408 -10.49 24.30 -22.32
CA ASP A 408 -11.87 24.65 -22.05
C ASP A 408 -12.81 24.45 -23.25
N TYR A 409 -12.34 24.71 -24.47
CA TYR A 409 -13.18 24.56 -25.67
C TYR A 409 -13.46 23.09 -26.06
N LEU A 410 -12.71 22.13 -25.49
CA LEU A 410 -12.88 20.68 -25.67
C LEU A 410 -13.38 19.98 -24.40
N ASP A 411 -13.62 20.74 -23.34
CA ASP A 411 -13.89 20.19 -22.01
C ASP A 411 -12.93 19.04 -21.65
N THR A 412 -11.63 19.29 -21.90
CA THR A 412 -10.58 18.26 -21.79
C THR A 412 -9.54 18.66 -20.76
N PHE A 413 -9.20 17.74 -19.89
CA PHE A 413 -8.06 17.80 -18.98
C PHE A 413 -7.01 16.76 -19.41
N ILE A 414 -5.74 17.14 -19.41
CA ILE A 414 -4.60 16.23 -19.62
C ILE A 414 -3.62 16.41 -18.47
N GLY A 415 -3.39 15.33 -17.71
CA GLY A 415 -2.32 15.23 -16.72
C GLY A 415 -1.21 14.34 -17.24
N TYR A 416 0.04 14.63 -16.90
CA TYR A 416 1.16 13.75 -17.22
C TYR A 416 2.27 13.81 -16.18
N GLU A 417 2.89 12.68 -16.00
CA GLU A 417 4.10 12.47 -15.21
C GLU A 417 5.18 11.86 -16.09
N LEU A 418 6.38 12.43 -16.03
CA LEU A 418 7.57 11.90 -16.68
C LEU A 418 8.64 11.69 -15.62
N GLY A 419 9.29 10.54 -15.61
CA GLY A 419 10.30 10.17 -14.64
C GLY A 419 11.55 9.58 -15.27
N TYR A 420 12.69 9.88 -14.65
CA TYR A 420 13.94 9.16 -14.81
C TYR A 420 14.41 8.71 -13.43
N THR A 421 14.78 7.44 -13.29
CA THR A 421 15.31 6.85 -12.07
C THR A 421 16.55 6.02 -12.41
N ASP A 422 17.64 6.31 -11.72
CA ASP A 422 18.87 5.53 -11.74
C ASP A 422 18.98 4.86 -10.37
N SER A 423 18.89 3.54 -10.33
CA SER A 423 18.82 2.78 -9.07
C SER A 423 19.64 1.50 -9.21
N ASP A 424 20.35 1.14 -8.14
CA ASP A 424 21.01 -0.15 -8.03
C ASP A 424 20.02 -1.31 -7.77
N GLN A 425 18.75 -0.98 -7.47
CA GLN A 425 17.71 -1.98 -7.26
C GLN A 425 17.20 -2.55 -8.60
N PRO A 426 17.05 -3.88 -8.69
CA PRO A 426 16.54 -4.53 -9.89
C PRO A 426 15.07 -4.21 -10.13
N ARG A 427 14.62 -4.42 -11.37
CA ARG A 427 13.23 -4.29 -11.84
C ARG A 427 12.69 -2.85 -11.81
N VAL A 428 13.49 -1.89 -11.38
CA VAL A 428 13.14 -0.46 -11.41
C VAL A 428 13.18 0.05 -12.84
N ALA A 429 12.11 0.73 -13.25
CA ALA A 429 12.04 1.36 -14.57
C ALA A 429 12.94 2.61 -14.60
N LYS A 430 13.88 2.65 -15.53
CA LYS A 430 14.76 3.80 -15.73
C LYS A 430 14.00 5.01 -16.27
N TYR A 431 13.00 4.78 -17.13
CA TYR A 431 12.13 5.82 -17.65
C TYR A 431 10.66 5.48 -17.37
N LYS A 432 9.91 6.47 -16.93
CA LYS A 432 8.47 6.36 -16.62
C LYS A 432 7.71 7.45 -17.37
N ALA A 433 6.56 7.08 -17.93
CA ALA A 433 5.60 8.03 -18.48
C ALA A 433 4.17 7.60 -18.11
N ILE A 434 3.44 8.47 -17.42
CA ILE A 434 2.00 8.31 -17.18
C ILE A 434 1.30 9.51 -17.82
N ILE A 435 0.31 9.26 -18.65
CA ILE A 435 -0.48 10.31 -19.31
C ILE A 435 -1.94 9.98 -19.13
N THR A 436 -2.67 10.87 -18.47
CA THR A 436 -4.12 10.74 -18.28
C THR A 436 -4.82 11.87 -19.02
N SER A 437 -5.83 11.52 -19.82
CA SER A 437 -6.69 12.48 -20.49
C SER A 437 -8.15 12.22 -20.09
N VAL A 438 -8.86 13.29 -19.74
CA VAL A 438 -10.26 13.24 -19.32
C VAL A 438 -11.06 14.22 -20.16
N HIS A 439 -12.10 13.72 -20.83
CA HIS A 439 -13.01 14.52 -21.66
C HIS A 439 -14.41 14.49 -21.07
N GLN A 440 -15.00 15.66 -20.85
CA GLN A 440 -16.38 15.77 -20.44
C GLN A 440 -17.28 15.93 -21.69
N LEU A 441 -18.23 15.02 -21.85
CA LEU A 441 -19.20 15.01 -22.95
C LEU A 441 -20.63 15.02 -22.39
N ASP A 442 -21.22 16.17 -22.23
CA ASP A 442 -22.54 16.34 -21.59
C ASP A 442 -22.64 15.57 -20.25
N ASN A 443 -23.40 14.48 -20.24
CA ASN A 443 -23.62 13.63 -19.06
C ASN A 443 -22.59 12.49 -18.93
N TYR A 444 -21.63 12.41 -19.84
CA TYR A 444 -20.63 11.34 -19.86
C TYR A 444 -19.23 11.91 -19.68
N LYS A 445 -18.38 11.13 -19.07
CA LYS A 445 -16.95 11.40 -18.92
C LYS A 445 -16.17 10.25 -19.55
N LEU A 446 -15.25 10.59 -20.42
CA LEU A 446 -14.32 9.63 -21.03
C LEU A 446 -12.95 9.84 -20.42
N SER A 447 -12.33 8.78 -19.94
CA SER A 447 -10.98 8.81 -19.42
C SER A 447 -10.09 7.84 -20.19
N PHE A 448 -8.86 8.25 -20.41
CA PHE A 448 -7.84 7.50 -21.08
C PHE A 448 -6.56 7.63 -20.28
N THR A 449 -5.91 6.51 -19.95
CA THR A 449 -4.65 6.50 -19.21
C THR A 449 -3.63 5.64 -19.96
N TYR A 450 -2.48 6.22 -20.25
CA TYR A 450 -1.31 5.51 -20.76
C TYR A 450 -0.28 5.37 -19.64
N THR A 451 0.24 4.16 -19.43
CA THR A 451 1.36 3.87 -18.52
C THR A 451 2.49 3.24 -19.31
N GLY A 452 3.66 3.86 -19.25
CA GLY A 452 4.90 3.35 -19.86
C GLY A 452 6.01 3.25 -18.82
N LEU A 453 6.64 2.07 -18.71
CA LEU A 453 7.82 1.79 -17.88
C LEU A 453 8.87 1.15 -18.78
N PHE A 454 10.05 1.75 -18.90
CA PHE A 454 11.04 1.37 -19.89
C PHE A 454 12.41 1.14 -19.26
N ASP A 455 13.21 0.30 -19.91
CA ASP A 455 14.60 0.02 -19.56
C ASP A 455 14.72 -0.50 -18.11
N ARG A 456 14.16 -1.70 -17.88
CA ARG A 456 14.11 -2.36 -16.57
C ARG A 456 15.15 -3.48 -16.53
N GLU A 457 16.09 -3.41 -15.60
CA GLU A 457 17.10 -4.43 -15.40
C GLU A 457 16.54 -5.61 -14.61
N PRO A 458 16.91 -6.87 -14.94
CA PRO A 458 16.49 -8.04 -14.18
C PRO A 458 17.16 -8.09 -12.81
N GLY A 459 16.55 -8.81 -11.88
CA GLY A 459 17.19 -9.15 -10.61
C GLY A 459 18.26 -10.24 -10.77
N PRO A 460 19.08 -10.45 -9.74
CA PRO A 460 20.20 -11.39 -9.79
C PRO A 460 19.79 -12.85 -10.04
N TYR A 461 18.51 -13.17 -9.86
CA TYR A 461 17.93 -14.51 -10.07
C TYR A 461 16.94 -14.57 -11.24
N ASP A 462 16.71 -13.46 -11.92
CA ASP A 462 15.71 -13.34 -13.00
C ASP A 462 16.23 -13.83 -14.36
N GLY A 463 17.49 -14.22 -14.45
CA GLY A 463 18.16 -14.51 -15.71
C GLY A 463 18.97 -13.32 -16.22
N SER A 464 19.46 -13.41 -17.46
CA SER A 464 20.35 -12.39 -18.04
C SER A 464 19.65 -11.41 -19.00
N ASP A 465 18.37 -11.64 -19.30
CA ASP A 465 17.63 -10.86 -20.28
C ASP A 465 16.97 -9.67 -19.61
N MET A 466 16.98 -8.51 -20.27
CA MET A 466 16.24 -7.33 -19.84
C MET A 466 14.74 -7.65 -19.75
N LEU A 467 14.07 -7.08 -18.75
CA LEU A 467 12.61 -7.17 -18.64
C LEU A 467 11.94 -6.40 -19.78
N ASP A 468 10.88 -6.94 -20.32
CA ASP A 468 10.08 -6.25 -21.32
C ASP A 468 9.58 -4.89 -20.82
N ASP A 469 9.53 -3.92 -21.74
CA ASP A 469 8.93 -2.63 -21.47
C ASP A 469 7.43 -2.79 -21.17
N VAL A 470 6.95 -2.13 -20.13
CA VAL A 470 5.52 -2.01 -19.84
C VAL A 470 4.94 -0.90 -20.69
N SER A 471 3.84 -1.19 -21.38
CA SER A 471 3.10 -0.20 -22.16
C SER A 471 1.62 -0.56 -22.13
N SER A 472 0.87 0.03 -21.20
CA SER A 472 -0.55 -0.23 -20.99
C SER A 472 -1.39 0.99 -21.36
N ILE A 473 -2.59 0.74 -21.87
CA ILE A 473 -3.59 1.76 -22.15
C ILE A 473 -4.93 1.32 -21.55
N ASP A 474 -5.45 2.14 -20.66
CA ASP A 474 -6.76 1.96 -20.06
C ASP A 474 -7.75 2.98 -20.61
N TYR A 475 -8.96 2.55 -20.86
CA TYR A 475 -10.06 3.38 -21.35
C TYR A 475 -11.31 3.19 -20.51
N LYS A 476 -11.97 4.31 -20.17
CA LYS A 476 -13.17 4.32 -19.36
C LYS A 476 -14.22 5.29 -19.90
N ILE A 477 -15.46 4.85 -19.84
CA ILE A 477 -16.64 5.72 -19.98
C ILE A 477 -17.48 5.65 -18.70
N GLU A 478 -17.89 6.80 -18.17
CA GLU A 478 -18.82 6.85 -17.06
C GLU A 478 -19.90 7.89 -17.30
N GLY A 479 -21.09 7.68 -16.72
CA GLY A 479 -22.20 8.62 -16.83
C GLY A 479 -23.31 8.37 -15.82
N SER A 480 -24.03 9.44 -15.47
CA SER A 480 -25.22 9.34 -14.62
C SER A 480 -26.39 8.81 -15.44
N ILE A 481 -26.92 7.64 -15.06
CA ILE A 481 -28.06 7.00 -15.74
C ILE A 481 -29.39 7.34 -15.08
N ALA A 482 -29.38 7.77 -13.83
CA ALA A 482 -30.53 8.25 -13.05
C ALA A 482 -29.99 9.10 -11.88
N PRO A 483 -30.87 9.90 -11.19
CA PRO A 483 -30.46 10.55 -9.94
C PRO A 483 -29.82 9.53 -8.99
N ASN A 484 -28.68 9.86 -8.43
CA ASN A 484 -27.93 9.03 -7.49
C ASN A 484 -27.35 7.71 -8.07
N TYR A 485 -27.48 7.44 -9.37
CA TYR A 485 -26.94 6.25 -10.02
C TYR A 485 -25.89 6.63 -11.07
N LEU A 486 -24.69 6.09 -10.91
CA LEU A 486 -23.58 6.20 -11.85
C LEU A 486 -23.29 4.83 -12.46
N LEU A 487 -23.13 4.78 -13.78
CA LEU A 487 -22.72 3.60 -14.51
C LEU A 487 -21.37 3.87 -15.18
N SER A 488 -20.43 2.96 -15.06
CA SER A 488 -19.19 3.01 -15.81
C SER A 488 -18.89 1.68 -16.51
N ALA A 489 -18.15 1.76 -17.62
CA ALA A 489 -17.57 0.63 -18.31
C ALA A 489 -16.09 0.92 -18.56
N THR A 490 -15.24 -0.06 -18.28
CA THR A 490 -13.78 0.06 -18.38
C THR A 490 -13.19 -1.09 -19.16
N ILE A 491 -12.19 -0.75 -19.95
CA ILE A 491 -11.26 -1.71 -20.55
C ILE A 491 -9.87 -1.35 -20.05
N ARG A 492 -9.21 -2.25 -19.36
CA ARG A 492 -7.80 -2.13 -18.98
C ARG A 492 -6.94 -2.88 -19.98
N ASP A 493 -5.72 -2.37 -20.16
CA ASP A 493 -4.72 -2.89 -21.07
C ASP A 493 -5.29 -3.26 -22.46
N ILE A 494 -5.93 -2.29 -23.13
CA ILE A 494 -6.55 -2.48 -24.46
C ILE A 494 -5.57 -3.00 -25.52
N LEU A 495 -4.26 -2.90 -25.27
CA LEU A 495 -3.21 -3.42 -26.15
C LEU A 495 -2.98 -4.91 -25.95
N ASP A 496 -3.59 -5.52 -24.93
CA ASP A 496 -3.42 -6.94 -24.54
C ASP A 496 -1.95 -7.36 -24.47
N ARG A 497 -1.12 -6.51 -23.92
CA ARG A 497 0.30 -6.77 -23.74
C ARG A 497 0.53 -7.42 -22.40
N ARG A 498 0.74 -8.74 -22.43
CA ARG A 498 1.14 -9.50 -21.25
C ARG A 498 2.60 -9.22 -20.94
N TYR A 499 2.85 -8.20 -20.15
CA TYR A 499 4.17 -7.86 -19.64
C TYR A 499 4.37 -8.42 -18.23
N GLU A 500 5.62 -8.56 -17.83
CA GLU A 500 6.00 -9.03 -16.50
C GLU A 500 6.57 -7.87 -15.68
N TYR A 501 6.03 -7.62 -14.50
CA TYR A 501 6.69 -6.76 -13.52
C TYR A 501 7.79 -7.53 -12.78
N ILE A 502 7.51 -8.79 -12.49
CA ILE A 502 8.43 -9.77 -11.93
C ILE A 502 8.52 -10.91 -12.95
N PRO A 503 9.73 -11.36 -13.30
CA PRO A 503 9.91 -12.44 -14.26
C PRO A 503 9.11 -13.70 -13.93
N GLY A 504 8.43 -14.23 -14.91
CA GLY A 504 7.57 -15.40 -14.76
C GLY A 504 6.13 -15.09 -14.31
N TYR A 505 5.78 -13.83 -14.03
CA TYR A 505 4.43 -13.44 -13.62
C TYR A 505 3.80 -12.44 -14.58
N ASN A 506 2.71 -12.85 -15.24
CA ASN A 506 1.98 -12.03 -16.20
C ASN A 506 1.14 -10.93 -15.55
N SER A 507 0.96 -9.82 -16.25
CA SER A 507 0.10 -8.71 -15.84
C SER A 507 -1.41 -8.95 -16.01
N GLY A 508 -1.84 -10.10 -16.50
CA GLY A 508 -3.24 -10.45 -16.73
C GLY A 508 -3.79 -10.14 -18.12
N GLY A 509 -3.21 -9.20 -18.88
CA GLY A 509 -3.69 -8.81 -20.22
C GLY A 509 -4.95 -7.93 -20.19
N VAL A 510 -5.70 -7.93 -21.32
CA VAL A 510 -6.92 -7.11 -21.45
C VAL A 510 -8.02 -7.57 -20.49
N GLU A 511 -8.67 -6.61 -19.84
CA GLU A 511 -9.79 -6.87 -18.96
C GLU A 511 -10.92 -5.88 -19.18
N PHE A 512 -12.15 -6.39 -19.14
CA PHE A 512 -13.37 -5.60 -19.24
C PHE A 512 -14.24 -5.75 -17.99
N PHE A 513 -14.77 -4.62 -17.48
CA PHE A 513 -15.75 -4.65 -16.39
C PHE A 513 -16.74 -3.48 -16.44
N ILE A 514 -17.87 -3.70 -15.77
CA ILE A 514 -18.95 -2.71 -15.62
C ILE A 514 -19.17 -2.47 -14.13
N THR A 515 -19.30 -1.20 -13.74
CA THR A 515 -19.59 -0.81 -12.37
C THR A 515 -20.87 0.00 -12.30
N LEU A 516 -21.80 -0.39 -11.44
CA LEU A 516 -22.98 0.38 -11.05
C LEU A 516 -22.79 0.86 -9.61
N GLN A 517 -22.93 2.16 -9.42
CA GLN A 517 -22.85 2.79 -8.12
C GLN A 517 -24.12 3.54 -7.80
N TYR A 518 -24.56 3.43 -6.54
CA TYR A 518 -25.63 4.23 -5.94
C TYR A 518 -25.06 5.08 -4.80
N ARG A 519 -25.35 6.39 -4.84
CA ARG A 519 -25.06 7.36 -3.77
C ARG A 519 -26.34 8.12 -3.48
N PRO A 520 -26.96 7.95 -2.29
CA PRO A 520 -28.22 8.57 -1.93
C PRO A 520 -28.16 10.10 -1.81
#